data_5b461e6165ffa05907ef2d2779a3c6fa
#
_entry.id   5b461e6165ffa05907ef2d2779a3c6fa
#
_cell.length_a   1.000
_cell.length_b   1.000
_cell.length_c   1.000
_cell.angle_alpha   90.00
_cell.angle_beta   90.00
_cell.angle_gamma   90.00
#
_symmetry.space_group_name_H-M   'P 1'
#
loop_
_entity.id
_entity.type
_entity.pdbx_description
1 polymer ?
#
loop_
_entity_poly.entity_id
_entity_poly.type
_entity_poly.pdbx_seq_one_letter_code
_entity_poly.pdbx_strand_id
1 'polypeptide(L)'
;MPKVLVSDSIDQSGIDILSQVAQVDVKTGLPAEELVKVIPEYDGLMIRSGTKVNKEIIEAATKLKIIGRAGVGVDNVDVPSATRKGIVVVNSPEGNTIAAAEHALAMMLSMSRHVPEANQS
;
A
#
# COMPACT_ATOMS: atom_id res chain seq x y z
N MET A 1 -5.34 14.53 -1.74
CA MET A 1 -4.62 13.56 -2.57
C MET A 1 -3.97 12.53 -1.66
N PRO A 2 -4.23 11.23 -1.88
CA PRO A 2 -3.62 10.20 -1.03
C PRO A 2 -2.11 10.14 -1.21
N LYS A 3 -1.43 9.67 -0.18
CA LYS A 3 0.02 9.48 -0.21
C LYS A 3 0.32 7.98 -0.23
N VAL A 4 1.19 7.58 -1.14
CA VAL A 4 1.60 6.19 -1.29
C VAL A 4 3.10 6.07 -1.11
N LEU A 5 3.51 5.12 -0.28
CA LEU A 5 4.92 4.80 -0.10
C LEU A 5 5.26 3.57 -0.94
N VAL A 6 6.32 3.68 -1.71
CA VAL A 6 6.89 2.55 -2.44
C VAL A 6 8.19 2.18 -1.73
N SER A 7 8.16 1.10 -0.97
CA SER A 7 9.29 0.72 -0.11
C SER A 7 10.19 -0.35 -0.70
N ASP A 8 9.78 -0.94 -1.81
CA ASP A 8 10.63 -1.86 -2.58
C ASP A 8 10.72 -1.36 -4.02
N SER A 9 11.79 -1.73 -4.71
CA SER A 9 11.97 -1.33 -6.10
C SER A 9 10.90 -1.96 -6.99
N ILE A 10 10.16 -1.13 -7.71
CA ILE A 10 9.14 -1.57 -8.69
C ILE A 10 9.37 -0.85 -10.01
N ASP A 11 8.71 -1.31 -11.05
CA ASP A 11 8.82 -0.68 -12.37
C ASP A 11 8.35 0.77 -12.33
N GLN A 12 9.05 1.61 -13.06
CA GLN A 12 8.67 3.03 -13.17
C GLN A 12 7.23 3.17 -13.70
N SER A 13 6.79 2.26 -14.56
CA SER A 13 5.42 2.29 -15.07
C SER A 13 4.38 2.20 -13.97
N GLY A 14 4.63 1.37 -12.95
CA GLY A 14 3.74 1.27 -11.79
C GLY A 14 3.72 2.55 -10.98
N ILE A 15 4.88 3.17 -10.80
CA ILE A 15 4.99 4.45 -10.10
C ILE A 15 4.24 5.54 -10.86
N ASP A 16 4.38 5.57 -12.19
CA ASP A 16 3.69 6.55 -13.02
C ASP A 16 2.17 6.42 -12.93
N ILE A 17 1.67 5.20 -12.90
CA ILE A 17 0.24 4.94 -12.76
C ILE A 17 -0.27 5.51 -11.44
N LEU A 18 0.41 5.22 -10.35
CA LEU A 18 0.01 5.71 -9.03
C LEU A 18 0.12 7.23 -8.93
N SER A 19 1.13 7.81 -9.57
CA SER A 19 1.39 9.24 -9.51
C SER A 19 0.29 10.09 -10.18
N GLN A 20 -0.54 9.48 -10.99
CA GLN A 20 -1.65 10.19 -11.63
C GLN A 20 -2.68 10.69 -10.64
N VAL A 21 -2.86 10.00 -9.52
CA VAL A 21 -3.90 10.33 -8.55
C VAL A 21 -3.41 10.36 -7.11
N ALA A 22 -2.13 10.09 -6.88
CA ALA A 22 -1.57 10.02 -5.54
C ALA A 22 -0.20 10.67 -5.51
N GLN A 23 0.19 11.14 -4.34
CA GLN A 23 1.56 11.57 -4.11
C GLN A 23 2.38 10.33 -3.79
N VAL A 24 3.35 10.01 -4.62
CA VAL A 24 4.15 8.79 -4.47
C VAL A 24 5.55 9.13 -3.99
N ASP A 25 5.93 8.54 -2.87
CA ASP A 25 7.28 8.66 -2.33
C ASP A 25 7.97 7.29 -2.47
N VAL A 26 9.12 7.28 -3.12
CA VAL A 26 9.90 6.06 -3.29
C VAL A 26 11.05 6.09 -2.28
N LYS A 27 10.97 5.23 -1.28
CA LYS A 27 11.98 5.14 -0.22
C LYS A 27 12.32 3.67 0.01
N THR A 28 13.17 3.15 -0.86
CA THR A 28 13.56 1.74 -0.79
C THR A 28 14.66 1.50 0.25
N GLY A 29 14.73 0.27 0.73
CA GLY A 29 15.78 -0.12 1.65
C GLY A 29 15.59 0.35 3.09
N LEU A 30 14.37 0.74 3.46
CA LEU A 30 14.11 1.18 4.82
C LEU A 30 14.14 -0.01 5.79
N PRO A 31 14.90 0.07 6.90
CA PRO A 31 14.77 -0.92 7.96
C PRO A 31 13.40 -0.76 8.64
N ALA A 32 12.98 -1.81 9.34
CA ALA A 32 11.66 -1.83 9.98
C ALA A 32 11.45 -0.66 10.92
N GLU A 33 12.46 -0.28 11.67
CA GLU A 33 12.37 0.83 12.62
C GLU A 33 12.16 2.18 11.94
N GLU A 34 12.69 2.36 10.74
CA GLU A 34 12.47 3.58 9.96
C GLU A 34 11.09 3.54 9.30
N LEU A 35 10.70 2.38 8.80
CA LEU A 35 9.39 2.20 8.19
C LEU A 35 8.27 2.52 9.19
N VAL A 36 8.41 2.06 10.42
CA VAL A 36 7.44 2.34 11.49
C VAL A 36 7.27 3.86 11.71
N LYS A 37 8.34 4.61 11.55
CA LYS A 37 8.29 6.06 11.76
C LYS A 37 7.59 6.81 10.64
N VAL A 38 7.71 6.34 9.40
CA VAL A 38 7.17 7.06 8.25
C VAL A 38 5.79 6.57 7.83
N ILE A 39 5.46 5.32 8.10
CA ILE A 39 4.22 4.70 7.62
C ILE A 39 2.93 5.43 8.08
N PRO A 40 2.87 6.07 9.25
CA PRO A 40 1.65 6.77 9.66
C PRO A 40 1.20 7.88 8.73
N GLU A 41 2.09 8.36 7.86
CA GLU A 41 1.77 9.46 6.96
C GLU A 41 1.15 9.00 5.64
N TYR A 42 1.11 7.69 5.40
CA TYR A 42 0.73 7.15 4.09
C TYR A 42 -0.62 6.46 4.11
N ASP A 43 -1.36 6.61 3.01
CA ASP A 43 -2.64 5.96 2.80
C ASP A 43 -2.48 4.61 2.10
N GLY A 44 -1.42 4.44 1.34
CA GLY A 44 -1.13 3.21 0.61
C GLY A 44 0.34 2.83 0.69
N LEU A 45 0.60 1.54 0.56
CA LEU A 45 1.95 1.00 0.60
C LEU A 45 2.10 0.00 -0.55
N MET A 46 3.14 0.21 -1.37
CA MET A 46 3.48 -0.72 -2.47
C MET A 46 4.77 -1.41 -2.13
N ILE A 47 4.75 -2.74 -2.15
CA ILE A 47 5.91 -3.56 -1.79
C ILE A 47 6.12 -4.71 -2.76
N ARG A 48 7.28 -5.32 -2.66
CA ARG A 48 7.58 -6.62 -3.22
C ARG A 48 7.97 -7.53 -2.07
N SER A 49 8.95 -8.41 -2.28
CA SER A 49 9.36 -9.35 -1.24
C SER A 49 10.38 -8.79 -0.24
N GLY A 50 10.93 -7.61 -0.51
CA GLY A 50 11.99 -7.05 0.32
C GLY A 50 11.51 -6.39 1.60
N THR A 51 10.30 -5.87 1.61
CA THR A 51 9.73 -5.21 2.78
C THR A 51 8.89 -6.20 3.58
N LYS A 52 9.10 -6.26 4.88
CA LYS A 52 8.27 -7.06 5.77
C LYS A 52 7.32 -6.15 6.52
N VAL A 53 6.02 -6.42 6.35
CA VAL A 53 4.98 -5.63 7.00
C VAL A 53 4.40 -6.48 8.13
N ASN A 54 5.02 -6.38 9.29
CA ASN A 54 4.62 -7.15 10.46
C ASN A 54 3.55 -6.41 11.26
N LYS A 55 3.10 -7.03 12.34
CA LYS A 55 2.07 -6.47 13.20
C LYS A 55 2.44 -5.07 13.72
N GLU A 56 3.69 -4.87 14.10
CA GLU A 56 4.16 -3.59 14.62
C GLU A 56 4.01 -2.48 13.61
N ILE A 57 4.38 -2.73 12.35
CA ILE A 57 4.24 -1.75 11.28
C ILE A 57 2.77 -1.47 11.01
N ILE A 58 1.95 -2.52 10.99
CA ILE A 58 0.52 -2.36 10.75
C ILE A 58 -0.14 -1.53 11.86
N GLU A 59 0.24 -1.76 13.10
CA GLU A 59 -0.30 -0.98 14.21
C GLU A 59 0.10 0.49 14.14
N ALA A 60 1.29 0.79 13.63
CA ALA A 60 1.75 2.16 13.43
C ALA A 60 1.07 2.83 12.24
N ALA A 61 0.55 2.06 11.31
CA ALA A 61 -0.04 2.56 10.07
C ALA A 61 -1.47 3.05 10.29
N THR A 62 -1.61 4.20 10.93
CA THR A 62 -2.92 4.72 11.35
C THR A 62 -3.77 5.24 10.21
N LYS A 63 -3.16 5.65 9.09
CA LYS A 63 -3.88 6.15 7.92
C LYS A 63 -3.93 5.15 6.78
N LEU A 64 -3.19 4.07 6.88
CA LEU A 64 -3.03 3.12 5.79
C LEU A 64 -4.34 2.40 5.50
N LYS A 65 -4.71 2.36 4.23
CA LYS A 65 -5.96 1.73 3.78
C LYS A 65 -5.71 0.53 2.88
N ILE A 66 -4.56 0.50 2.20
CA ILE A 66 -4.27 -0.55 1.24
C ILE A 66 -2.78 -0.87 1.20
N ILE A 67 -2.49 -2.15 1.06
CA ILE A 67 -1.14 -2.63 0.80
C ILE A 67 -1.18 -3.40 -0.52
N GLY A 68 -0.41 -2.94 -1.49
CA GLY A 68 -0.26 -3.62 -2.78
C GLY A 68 1.06 -4.35 -2.82
N ARG A 69 1.05 -5.61 -3.20
CA ARG A 69 2.25 -6.43 -3.28
C ARG A 69 2.38 -7.05 -4.67
N ALA A 70 3.53 -6.88 -5.26
CA ALA A 70 3.84 -7.51 -6.54
C ALA A 70 4.70 -8.74 -6.28
N GLY A 71 4.09 -9.91 -6.29
CA GLY A 71 4.82 -11.15 -6.06
C GLY A 71 3.91 -12.30 -5.70
N VAL A 72 4.49 -13.49 -5.64
CA VAL A 72 3.77 -14.71 -5.28
C VAL A 72 3.62 -14.77 -3.77
N GLY A 73 2.40 -15.03 -3.30
CA GLY A 73 2.12 -15.18 -1.87
C GLY A 73 2.09 -13.86 -1.12
N VAL A 74 1.96 -13.94 0.19
CA VAL A 74 1.89 -12.77 1.07
C VAL A 74 2.67 -13.01 2.36
N ASP A 75 3.73 -13.82 2.29
CA ASP A 75 4.47 -14.25 3.47
C ASP A 75 5.14 -13.10 4.22
N ASN A 76 5.37 -11.98 3.52
CA ASN A 76 6.00 -10.82 4.13
C ASN A 76 4.99 -9.79 4.64
N VAL A 77 3.71 -10.12 4.65
CA VAL A 77 2.66 -9.24 5.18
C VAL A 77 1.84 -10.01 6.21
N ASP A 78 1.66 -9.42 7.38
CA ASP A 78 0.78 -9.98 8.41
C ASP A 78 -0.67 -9.66 8.03
N VAL A 79 -1.24 -10.48 7.16
CA VAL A 79 -2.58 -10.27 6.62
C VAL A 79 -3.66 -10.25 7.70
N PRO A 80 -3.66 -11.16 8.69
CA PRO A 80 -4.66 -11.08 9.76
C PRO A 80 -4.65 -9.75 10.51
N SER A 81 -3.48 -9.21 10.80
CA SER A 81 -3.37 -7.91 11.48
C SER A 81 -3.90 -6.78 10.60
N ALA A 82 -3.56 -6.80 9.31
CA ALA A 82 -4.05 -5.81 8.36
C ALA A 82 -5.57 -5.84 8.27
N THR A 83 -6.14 -7.04 8.17
CA THR A 83 -7.58 -7.22 8.08
C THR A 83 -8.29 -6.67 9.32
N ARG A 84 -7.73 -6.91 10.49
CA ARG A 84 -8.32 -6.40 11.74
C ARG A 84 -8.37 -4.87 11.78
N LYS A 85 -7.40 -4.21 11.14
CA LYS A 85 -7.36 -2.75 11.08
C LYS A 85 -8.13 -2.17 9.89
N GLY A 86 -8.74 -3.02 9.09
CA GLY A 86 -9.46 -2.57 7.91
C GLY A 86 -8.56 -2.22 6.73
N ILE A 87 -7.32 -2.70 6.74
CA ILE A 87 -6.38 -2.49 5.64
C ILE A 87 -6.58 -3.59 4.61
N VAL A 88 -6.82 -3.22 3.36
CA VAL A 88 -6.99 -4.16 2.27
C VAL A 88 -5.62 -4.55 1.73
N VAL A 89 -5.38 -5.84 1.55
CA VAL A 89 -4.15 -6.34 0.96
C VAL A 89 -4.46 -6.91 -0.42
N VAL A 90 -3.83 -6.35 -1.45
CA VAL A 90 -3.97 -6.84 -2.82
C VAL A 90 -2.63 -7.39 -3.28
N ASN A 91 -2.67 -8.45 -4.07
CA ASN A 91 -1.47 -9.13 -4.51
C ASN A 91 -1.56 -9.41 -6.01
N SER A 92 -0.43 -9.22 -6.70
CA SER A 92 -0.29 -9.67 -8.08
C SER A 92 0.63 -10.88 -8.08
N PRO A 93 0.07 -12.09 -8.11
CA PRO A 93 0.87 -13.31 -7.96
C PRO A 93 1.87 -13.54 -9.08
N GLU A 94 1.69 -12.88 -10.21
CA GLU A 94 2.63 -12.97 -11.32
C GLU A 94 3.81 -12.02 -11.19
N GLY A 95 3.86 -11.24 -10.10
CA GLY A 95 4.91 -10.26 -9.91
C GLY A 95 4.78 -9.03 -10.81
N ASN A 96 3.60 -8.85 -11.44
CA ASN A 96 3.35 -7.75 -12.35
C ASN A 96 3.08 -6.48 -11.54
N THR A 97 4.06 -5.60 -11.47
CA THR A 97 3.93 -4.36 -10.68
C THR A 97 2.90 -3.40 -11.26
N ILE A 98 2.71 -3.42 -12.58
CA ILE A 98 1.69 -2.57 -13.21
C ILE A 98 0.30 -3.01 -12.76
N ALA A 99 0.02 -4.31 -12.79
CA ALA A 99 -1.26 -4.84 -12.36
C ALA A 99 -1.52 -4.55 -10.88
N ALA A 100 -0.49 -4.72 -10.03
CA ALA A 100 -0.61 -4.42 -8.62
C ALA A 100 -0.91 -2.94 -8.39
N ALA A 101 -0.22 -2.05 -9.10
CA ALA A 101 -0.41 -0.62 -9.00
C ALA A 101 -1.81 -0.21 -9.46
N GLU A 102 -2.28 -0.75 -10.57
CA GLU A 102 -3.62 -0.47 -11.07
C GLU A 102 -4.70 -0.93 -10.10
N HIS A 103 -4.52 -2.11 -9.53
CA HIS A 103 -5.46 -2.66 -8.56
C HIS A 103 -5.51 -1.79 -7.30
N ALA A 104 -4.34 -1.42 -6.78
CA ALA A 104 -4.26 -0.56 -5.61
C ALA A 104 -4.90 0.81 -5.89
N LEU A 105 -4.65 1.36 -7.06
CA LEU A 105 -5.21 2.64 -7.49
C LEU A 105 -6.74 2.57 -7.53
N ALA A 106 -7.29 1.52 -8.14
CA ALA A 106 -8.73 1.34 -8.23
C ALA A 106 -9.36 1.26 -6.85
N MET A 107 -8.73 0.56 -5.93
CA MET A 107 -9.22 0.44 -4.56
C MET A 107 -9.18 1.77 -3.82
N MET A 108 -8.11 2.54 -3.98
CA MET A 108 -8.00 3.85 -3.34
C MET A 108 -9.05 4.82 -3.85
N LEU A 109 -9.30 4.82 -5.14
CA LEU A 109 -10.34 5.67 -5.74
C LEU A 109 -11.72 5.26 -5.26
N SER A 110 -11.97 3.97 -5.16
CA SER A 110 -13.23 3.45 -4.66
C SER A 110 -13.48 3.89 -3.22
N MET A 111 -12.47 3.77 -2.38
CA MET A 111 -12.57 4.19 -0.99
C MET A 111 -12.80 5.69 -0.84
N SER A 112 -12.12 6.50 -1.65
CA SER A 112 -12.29 7.95 -1.62
C SER A 112 -13.69 8.38 -2.03
N ARG A 113 -14.27 7.70 -3.01
CA ARG A 113 -15.62 7.99 -3.46
C ARG A 113 -16.66 7.59 -2.43
N HIS A 114 -16.41 6.47 -1.76
CA HIS A 114 -17.37 5.91 -0.83
C HIS A 114 -17.64 6.83 0.36
N VAL A 115 -16.61 7.49 0.85
CA VAL A 115 -16.73 8.35 2.03
C VAL A 115 -17.71 9.50 1.80
N PRO A 116 -17.63 10.28 0.72
CA PRO A 116 -18.60 11.35 0.47
C PRO A 116 -20.04 10.83 0.32
N GLU A 117 -20.20 9.68 -0.31
CA GLU A 117 -21.53 9.10 -0.48
C GLU A 117 -22.15 8.70 0.85
N ALA A 118 -21.35 8.12 1.74
CA ALA A 118 -21.82 7.75 3.06
C ALA A 118 -22.28 8.97 3.85
N ASN A 119 -21.62 10.10 3.68
CA ASN A 119 -21.97 11.33 4.36
C ASN A 119 -23.25 11.94 3.85
N GLN A 120 -23.66 11.61 2.64
CA GLN A 120 -24.85 12.16 2.03
C GLN A 120 -26.10 11.33 2.29
N SER A 121 -25.90 10.11 2.69
CA SER A 121 -27.03 9.20 2.97
C SER A 121 -27.47 9.24 4.43
#